data_1d9d3e3d73dd6107108084dd3b074354
#
_entry.id   1d9d3e3d73dd6107108084dd3b074354
#
_cell.length_a   1.000
_cell.length_b   1.000
_cell.length_c   1.000
_cell.angle_alpha   90.00
_cell.angle_beta   90.00
_cell.angle_gamma   90.00
#
_symmetry.space_group_name_H-M   'P 1'
#
loop_
_entity.id
_entity.type
_entity.pdbx_description
1 polymer ?
#
loop_
_entity_poly.entity_id
_entity_poly.type
_entity_poly.pdbx_seq_one_letter_code
_entity_poly.pdbx_strand_id
1 'polypeptide(L)' 'MTEEEKKLLNSFETQLRHLIYLHDELKRENAELKKLLENEKLKNEKVQAQYDELEVSYTNLKTATAISLN' A
#
# COMPACT_ATOMS: atom_id res chain seq x y z
N MET A 1 40.93 6.02 28.75
CA MET A 1 39.54 6.56 28.61
C MET A 1 39.00 6.91 29.99
N THR A 2 38.50 8.10 30.13
CA THR A 2 37.91 8.56 31.39
C THR A 2 36.53 7.95 31.59
N GLU A 3 35.98 8.02 32.81
CA GLU A 3 34.63 7.55 33.09
C GLU A 3 33.57 8.31 32.28
N GLU A 4 33.78 9.63 32.12
CA GLU A 4 32.87 10.45 31.31
C GLU A 4 32.88 10.03 29.85
N GLU A 5 34.03 9.74 29.28
CA GLU A 5 34.17 9.25 27.91
C GLU A 5 33.51 7.92 27.74
N LYS A 6 33.67 7.02 28.70
CA LYS A 6 33.00 5.69 28.67
C LYS A 6 31.48 5.83 28.69
N LYS A 7 30.94 6.73 29.53
CA LYS A 7 29.51 6.98 29.63
C LYS A 7 28.97 7.53 28.32
N LEU A 8 29.72 8.46 27.74
CA LEU A 8 29.33 9.05 26.45
C LEU A 8 29.31 7.99 25.33
N LEU A 9 30.30 7.16 25.30
CA LEU A 9 30.40 6.07 24.32
C LEU A 9 29.24 5.06 24.48
N ASN A 10 28.93 4.69 25.72
CA ASN A 10 27.81 3.78 26.01
C ASN A 10 26.48 4.38 25.60
N SER A 11 26.27 5.67 25.86
CA SER A 11 25.08 6.39 25.46
C SER A 11 24.95 6.42 23.94
N PHE A 12 26.04 6.68 23.25
CA PHE A 12 26.08 6.70 21.78
C PHE A 12 25.74 5.32 21.20
N GLU A 13 26.31 4.25 21.75
CA GLU A 13 26.00 2.89 21.33
C GLU A 13 24.53 2.55 21.50
N THR A 14 23.94 2.94 22.61
CA THR A 14 22.53 2.70 22.91
C THR A 14 21.65 3.42 21.90
N GLN A 15 21.96 4.69 21.62
CA GLN A 15 21.23 5.49 20.65
C GLN A 15 21.36 4.90 19.24
N LEU A 16 22.54 4.43 18.89
CA LEU A 16 22.80 3.81 17.58
C LEU A 16 21.98 2.54 17.41
N ARG A 17 21.95 1.67 18.43
CA ARG A 17 21.16 0.44 18.41
C ARG A 17 19.67 0.74 18.27
N HIS A 18 19.20 1.78 18.97
CA HIS A 18 17.81 2.20 18.86
C HIS A 18 17.48 2.70 17.46
N LEU A 19 18.39 3.47 16.87
CA LEU A 19 18.23 3.97 15.50
C LEU A 19 18.18 2.83 14.48
N ILE A 20 19.03 1.83 14.64
CA ILE A 20 19.03 0.64 13.79
C ILE A 20 17.70 -0.11 13.91
N TYR A 21 17.21 -0.26 15.14
CA TYR A 21 15.92 -0.89 15.40
C TYR A 21 14.79 -0.16 14.69
N LEU A 22 14.73 1.17 14.81
CA LEU A 22 13.72 1.99 14.15
C LEU A 22 13.82 1.89 12.63
N HIS A 23 15.03 1.87 12.10
CA HIS A 23 15.25 1.72 10.67
C HIS A 23 14.70 0.38 10.17
N ASP A 24 14.95 -0.71 10.89
CA ASP A 24 14.45 -2.03 10.52
C ASP A 24 12.93 -2.11 10.60
N GLU A 25 12.33 -1.47 11.62
CA GLU A 25 10.88 -1.40 11.75
C GLU A 25 10.25 -0.62 10.59
N LEU A 26 10.83 0.52 10.23
CA LEU A 26 10.36 1.32 9.11
C LEU A 26 10.49 0.57 7.79
N LYS A 27 11.56 -0.16 7.62
CA LYS A 27 11.77 -0.98 6.42
C LYS A 27 10.70 -2.06 6.30
N ARG A 28 10.35 -2.69 7.42
CA ARG A 28 9.29 -3.69 7.48
C ARG A 28 7.92 -3.08 7.17
N GLU A 29 7.61 -1.95 7.80
CA GLU A 29 6.36 -1.22 7.55
C GLU A 29 6.23 -0.79 6.10
N ASN A 30 7.32 -0.30 5.51
CA ASN A 30 7.35 0.07 4.10
C ASN A 30 7.03 -1.12 3.19
N ALA A 31 7.61 -2.28 3.48
CA ALA A 31 7.35 -3.49 2.71
C ALA A 31 5.88 -3.91 2.81
N GLU A 32 5.30 -3.84 4.02
CA GLU A 32 3.90 -4.15 4.25
C GLU A 32 2.97 -3.17 3.52
N LEU A 33 3.28 -1.88 3.60
CA LEU A 33 2.49 -0.85 2.92
C LEU A 33 2.52 -1.01 1.40
N LYS A 34 3.66 -1.33 0.84
CA LYS A 34 3.79 -1.60 -0.60
C LYS A 34 2.93 -2.78 -1.02
N LYS A 35 2.92 -3.83 -0.20
CA LYS A 35 2.12 -5.03 -0.44
C LYS A 35 0.63 -4.71 -0.39
N LEU A 36 0.20 -3.95 0.62
CA LEU A 36 -1.19 -3.52 0.75
C LEU A 36 -1.62 -2.63 -0.42
N LEU A 37 -0.74 -1.73 -0.84
CA LEU A 37 -1.00 -0.85 -1.97
C LEU A 37 -1.18 -1.64 -3.26
N GLU A 38 -0.31 -2.62 -3.51
CA GLU A 38 -0.42 -3.47 -4.69
C GLU A 38 -1.72 -4.29 -4.67
N ASN A 39 -2.08 -4.84 -3.53
CA ASN A 39 -3.34 -5.59 -3.37
C ASN A 39 -4.55 -4.70 -3.63
N GLU A 40 -4.55 -3.47 -3.11
CA GLU A 40 -5.63 -2.50 -3.32
C GLU A 40 -5.73 -2.09 -4.78
N LYS A 41 -4.60 -1.91 -5.44
CA LYS A 41 -4.53 -1.58 -6.86
C LYS A 41 -5.15 -2.68 -7.71
N LEU A 42 -4.79 -3.94 -7.44
CA LEU A 42 -5.35 -5.10 -8.15
C LEU A 42 -6.86 -5.21 -7.94
N LYS A 43 -7.31 -4.96 -6.72
CA LYS A 43 -8.72 -4.96 -6.37
C LYS A 43 -9.48 -3.87 -7.13
N ASN A 44 -8.92 -2.67 -7.20
CA ASN A 44 -9.51 -1.55 -7.92
C ASN A 44 -9.57 -1.82 -9.42
N GLU A 45 -8.54 -2.41 -10.00
CA GLU A 45 -8.53 -2.80 -11.42
C GLU A 45 -9.64 -3.81 -11.72
N LYS A 46 -9.83 -4.78 -10.83
CA LYS A 46 -10.89 -5.78 -10.97
C LYS A 46 -12.28 -5.15 -10.90
N VAL A 47 -12.50 -4.27 -9.93
CA VAL A 47 -13.78 -3.57 -9.77
C VAL A 47 -14.05 -2.67 -10.98
N GLN A 48 -13.04 -1.99 -11.48
CA GLN A 48 -13.17 -1.13 -12.66
C GLN A 48 -13.56 -1.97 -13.91
N ALA A 49 -12.93 -3.11 -14.07
CA ALA A 49 -13.25 -4.01 -15.18
C ALA A 49 -14.71 -4.51 -15.10
N GLN A 50 -15.17 -4.85 -13.90
CA GLN A 50 -16.55 -5.25 -13.67
C GLN A 50 -17.54 -4.13 -13.94
N TYR A 51 -17.19 -2.92 -13.54
CA TYR A 51 -18.01 -1.74 -13.82
C TYR A 51 -18.11 -1.48 -15.32
N ASP A 52 -17.01 -1.53 -16.04
CA ASP A 52 -16.96 -1.32 -17.48
C ASP A 52 -17.82 -2.38 -18.22
N GLU A 53 -17.72 -3.63 -17.80
CA GLU A 53 -18.52 -4.72 -18.35
C GLU A 53 -20.02 -4.49 -18.13
N LEU A 54 -20.38 -4.07 -16.92
CA LEU A 54 -21.78 -3.78 -16.58
C LEU A 54 -22.31 -2.60 -17.40
N GLU A 55 -21.49 -1.58 -17.60
CA GLU A 55 -21.85 -0.40 -18.39
C GLU A 55 -22.14 -0.79 -19.85
N VAL A 56 -21.30 -1.64 -20.43
CA VAL A 56 -21.50 -2.15 -21.79
C VAL A 56 -22.80 -2.96 -21.86
N SER A 57 -23.04 -3.83 -20.91
CA SER A 57 -24.26 -4.65 -20.85
C SER A 57 -25.51 -3.79 -20.75
N TYR A 58 -25.45 -2.76 -19.92
CA TYR A 58 -26.57 -1.80 -19.75
C TYR A 58 -26.85 -1.06 -21.07
N THR A 59 -25.80 -0.58 -21.74
CA THR A 59 -25.92 0.11 -23.02
C THR A 59 -26.52 -0.80 -24.09
N ASN A 60 -26.08 -2.05 -24.16
CA ASN A 60 -26.59 -3.03 -25.10
C ASN A 60 -28.08 -3.35 -24.84
N LEU A 61 -28.46 -3.51 -23.59
CA LEU A 61 -29.85 -3.73 -23.21
C LEU A 61 -30.73 -2.54 -23.57
N LYS A 62 -30.26 -1.34 -23.31
CA LYS A 62 -30.97 -0.10 -23.65
C LYS A 62 -31.19 0.03 -25.16
N THR A 63 -30.18 -0.27 -25.94
CA THR A 63 -30.24 -0.26 -27.41
C THR A 63 -31.23 -1.31 -27.93
N ALA A 64 -31.15 -2.52 -27.41
CA ALA A 64 -32.06 -3.62 -27.78
C ALA A 64 -33.52 -3.26 -27.43
N THR A 65 -33.76 -2.67 -26.29
CA THR A 65 -35.10 -2.24 -25.85
C THR A 65 -35.64 -1.15 -26.79
N ALA A 66 -34.81 -0.18 -27.14
CA ALA A 66 -35.21 0.89 -28.07
C ALA A 66 -35.57 0.36 -29.45
N ILE A 67 -34.81 -0.64 -29.95
CA ILE A 67 -35.09 -1.30 -31.23
C ILE A 67 -36.40 -2.06 -31.16
N SER A 68 -36.63 -2.77 -30.05
CA SER A 68 -37.84 -3.57 -29.85
C SER A 68 -39.12 -2.72 -29.79
N LEU A 69 -39.01 -1.48 -29.30
CA LEU A 69 -40.15 -0.58 -29.17
C LEU A 69 -40.50 0.14 -30.46
N ASN A 70 -39.58 0.11 -31.41
CA ASN A 70 -39.78 0.71 -32.71
C ASN A 70 -40.34 -0.34 -33.68
#